data_b05ae80071e621048278d0e23b6b71b6
#
_entry.id   b05ae80071e621048278d0e23b6b71b6
#
_cell.length_a   1.000
_cell.length_b   1.000
_cell.length_c   1.000
_cell.angle_alpha   90.00
_cell.angle_beta   90.00
_cell.angle_gamma   90.00
#
_symmetry.space_group_name_H-M   'P 1'
#
loop_
_entity.id
_entity.type
_entity.pdbx_description
1 polymer ?
#
loop_
_entity_poly.entity_id
_entity_poly.type
_entity_poly.pdbx_seq_one_letter_code
_entity_poly.pdbx_strand_id
1 'polypeptide(L)'
;NWNTTLNQAMEKTGNKASFVLSSGDQIQSTKKKSPNKAAWGSEIEYSGYLSPDVLKNLPVATTVGNHDADNANYTYHFNTANASELGSNGKVGGDYWFKHNNALFIMLNTQDTNVEEHKQFIEQTVAANKDCKWRIVTLHQDIYGSAEHSNEPEITNLRYQLAPIFEENKVDIVLTGHDHAYSRTQILKGGHKTTEYTDDDFDPMLDKDKDAGENPDTVYTAKENIKADTTDPSEKAYLNYLNEVMDKDAIQ
;
A
#
# COMPACT_ATOMS: atom_id res chain seq x y z
N ASN A 1 -11.98 19.65 0.70
CA ASN A 1 -12.70 18.45 1.13
C ASN A 1 -12.05 17.79 2.36
N TRP A 2 -10.72 17.67 2.44
CA TRP A 2 -10.00 17.04 3.55
C TRP A 2 -10.41 17.57 4.93
N ASN A 3 -10.39 18.89 5.13
CA ASN A 3 -10.81 19.51 6.39
C ASN A 3 -12.28 19.17 6.75
N THR A 4 -13.17 19.13 5.75
CA THR A 4 -14.58 18.76 5.97
C THR A 4 -14.68 17.30 6.42
N THR A 5 -13.95 16.39 5.79
CA THR A 5 -13.92 14.96 6.15
C THR A 5 -13.42 14.77 7.59
N LEU A 6 -12.32 15.42 7.97
CA LEU A 6 -11.78 15.35 9.33
C LEU A 6 -12.77 15.86 10.37
N ASN A 7 -13.39 17.01 10.12
CA ASN A 7 -14.37 17.56 11.05
C ASN A 7 -15.60 16.65 11.22
N GLN A 8 -16.08 16.05 10.14
CA GLN A 8 -17.16 15.07 10.19
C GLN A 8 -16.75 13.80 10.95
N ALA A 9 -15.53 13.30 10.73
CA ALA A 9 -15.01 12.15 11.47
C ALA A 9 -14.92 12.46 12.98
N MET A 10 -14.43 13.63 13.34
CA MET A 10 -14.37 14.06 14.74
C MET A 10 -15.77 14.16 15.35
N GLU A 11 -16.72 14.74 14.66
CA GLU A 11 -18.11 14.80 15.11
C GLU A 11 -18.69 13.40 15.34
N LYS A 12 -18.51 12.49 14.37
CA LYS A 12 -19.00 11.09 14.44
C LYS A 12 -18.37 10.29 15.59
N THR A 13 -17.13 10.58 15.93
CA THR A 13 -16.44 9.96 17.08
C THR A 13 -16.69 10.67 18.41
N GLY A 14 -17.52 11.70 18.42
CA GLY A 14 -17.78 12.53 19.61
C GLY A 14 -16.51 13.25 20.10
N ASN A 15 -15.63 13.63 19.18
CA ASN A 15 -14.33 14.25 19.45
C ASN A 15 -13.39 13.38 20.33
N LYS A 16 -13.49 12.06 20.20
CA LYS A 16 -12.71 11.11 21.01
C LYS A 16 -11.62 10.37 20.21
N ALA A 17 -11.35 10.76 18.96
CA ALA A 17 -10.25 10.20 18.21
C ALA A 17 -8.92 10.52 18.89
N SER A 18 -8.04 9.52 18.98
CA SER A 18 -6.70 9.67 19.56
C SER A 18 -5.65 10.09 18.54
N PHE A 19 -5.84 9.72 17.29
CA PHE A 19 -4.97 10.04 16.15
C PHE A 19 -5.69 9.76 14.84
N VAL A 20 -5.08 10.17 13.73
CA VAL A 20 -5.49 9.83 12.36
C VAL A 20 -4.49 8.81 11.81
N LEU A 21 -4.98 7.77 11.14
CA LEU A 21 -4.19 6.94 10.25
C LEU A 21 -4.41 7.41 8.81
N SER A 22 -3.34 7.55 8.05
CA SER A 22 -3.36 7.87 6.64
C SER A 22 -2.57 6.84 5.85
N SER A 23 -3.20 6.23 4.86
CA SER A 23 -2.65 5.14 4.05
C SER A 23 -1.88 5.62 2.82
N GLY A 24 -1.18 6.75 2.90
CA GLY A 24 -0.36 7.27 1.81
C GLY A 24 -1.05 8.35 0.97
N ASP A 25 -0.32 8.87 0.00
CA ASP A 25 -0.73 9.93 -0.92
C ASP A 25 -1.30 11.17 -0.21
N GLN A 26 -0.52 11.69 0.72
CA GLN A 26 -0.83 12.95 1.39
C GLN A 26 -0.77 14.14 0.44
N ILE A 27 -0.08 13.97 -0.67
CA ILE A 27 0.07 14.97 -1.75
C ILE A 27 -0.23 14.35 -3.11
N GLN A 28 -0.44 15.19 -4.11
CA GLN A 28 -0.64 14.80 -5.51
C GLN A 28 0.58 15.08 -6.38
N SER A 29 1.40 16.09 -6.04
CA SER A 29 2.48 16.55 -6.90
C SER A 29 3.74 15.76 -6.70
N THR A 30 4.19 15.10 -7.78
CA THR A 30 5.46 14.39 -7.86
C THR A 30 6.52 15.21 -8.60
N LYS A 31 7.80 14.85 -8.45
CA LYS A 31 8.95 15.51 -9.12
C LYS A 31 8.85 15.65 -10.63
N LYS A 32 8.05 14.82 -11.27
CA LYS A 32 8.08 14.66 -12.74
C LYS A 32 7.56 15.88 -13.52
N LYS A 33 6.91 16.85 -12.86
CA LYS A 33 6.22 17.94 -13.60
C LYS A 33 7.02 19.24 -13.76
N SER A 34 8.05 19.50 -12.97
CA SER A 34 9.04 20.60 -13.20
C SER A 34 10.13 20.60 -12.14
N PRO A 35 11.44 20.59 -12.49
CA PRO A 35 12.51 20.54 -11.50
C PRO A 35 12.50 21.69 -10.48
N ASN A 36 11.97 22.84 -10.86
CA ASN A 36 11.92 24.03 -10.00
C ASN A 36 10.55 24.30 -9.36
N LYS A 37 9.50 23.60 -9.79
CA LYS A 37 8.13 23.75 -9.27
C LYS A 37 7.66 22.54 -8.44
N ALA A 38 8.29 21.38 -8.58
CA ALA A 38 7.85 20.18 -7.91
C ALA A 38 8.10 20.21 -6.40
N ALA A 39 9.28 20.66 -5.96
CA ALA A 39 9.56 20.81 -4.54
C ALA A 39 8.61 21.83 -3.87
N TRP A 40 8.32 22.92 -4.56
CA TRP A 40 7.34 23.91 -4.09
C TRP A 40 5.90 23.39 -4.14
N GLY A 41 5.56 22.58 -5.13
CA GLY A 41 4.24 21.96 -5.24
C GLY A 41 3.96 21.03 -4.05
N SER A 42 4.88 20.12 -3.75
CA SER A 42 4.75 19.20 -2.63
C SER A 42 4.71 19.90 -1.27
N GLU A 43 5.52 20.95 -1.05
CA GLU A 43 5.50 21.75 0.18
C GLU A 43 4.15 22.45 0.40
N ILE A 44 3.60 23.04 -0.66
CA ILE A 44 2.27 23.68 -0.59
C ILE A 44 1.20 22.64 -0.28
N GLU A 45 1.29 21.46 -0.88
CA GLU A 45 0.31 20.40 -0.66
C GLU A 45 0.43 19.79 0.74
N TYR A 46 1.63 19.52 1.25
CA TYR A 46 1.82 19.10 2.65
C TYR A 46 1.34 20.18 3.63
N SER A 47 1.62 21.44 3.35
CA SER A 47 1.08 22.56 4.14
C SER A 47 -0.45 22.57 4.12
N GLY A 48 -1.05 22.31 2.97
CA GLY A 48 -2.50 22.16 2.83
C GLY A 48 -3.04 20.95 3.57
N TYR A 49 -2.38 19.81 3.47
CA TYR A 49 -2.74 18.57 4.17
C TYR A 49 -2.74 18.76 5.69
N LEU A 50 -1.73 19.45 6.22
CA LEU A 50 -1.55 19.69 7.65
C LEU A 50 -2.29 20.93 8.18
N SER A 51 -2.94 21.71 7.31
CA SER A 51 -3.61 22.97 7.70
C SER A 51 -4.88 22.85 8.52
N PRO A 52 -5.67 21.73 8.52
CA PRO A 52 -6.87 21.65 9.32
C PRO A 52 -6.62 21.89 10.82
N ASP A 53 -7.45 22.72 11.44
CA ASP A 53 -7.28 23.09 12.85
C ASP A 53 -7.30 21.87 13.79
N VAL A 54 -8.05 20.85 13.45
CA VAL A 54 -8.14 19.61 14.23
C VAL A 54 -6.78 18.91 14.34
N LEU A 55 -5.94 19.00 13.31
CA LEU A 55 -4.60 18.37 13.28
C LEU A 55 -3.58 19.10 14.17
N LYS A 56 -3.88 20.29 14.65
CA LYS A 56 -3.00 20.97 15.64
C LYS A 56 -2.92 20.21 16.97
N ASN A 57 -3.93 19.40 17.28
CA ASN A 57 -4.04 18.66 18.54
C ASN A 57 -4.30 17.15 18.34
N LEU A 58 -4.33 16.68 17.09
CA LEU A 58 -4.58 15.29 16.76
C LEU A 58 -3.39 14.75 15.94
N PRO A 59 -2.59 13.85 16.50
CA PRO A 59 -1.47 13.26 15.79
C PRO A 59 -1.91 12.54 14.51
N VAL A 60 -1.05 12.56 13.51
CA VAL A 60 -1.26 11.82 12.24
C VAL A 60 -0.14 10.79 12.11
N ALA A 61 -0.51 9.53 11.90
CA ALA A 61 0.39 8.46 11.52
C ALA A 61 0.14 8.14 10.03
N THR A 62 1.18 8.28 9.22
CA THR A 62 1.09 8.16 7.76
C THR A 62 1.92 6.99 7.26
N THR A 63 1.50 6.31 6.21
CA THR A 63 2.40 5.53 5.37
C THR A 63 2.72 6.29 4.09
N VAL A 64 3.71 5.83 3.35
CA VAL A 64 4.19 6.48 2.11
C VAL A 64 3.34 5.99 0.94
N GLY A 65 2.77 6.92 0.18
CA GLY A 65 2.14 6.63 -1.11
C GLY A 65 3.09 6.89 -2.28
N ASN A 66 2.68 6.51 -3.48
CA ASN A 66 3.50 6.70 -4.67
C ASN A 66 3.71 8.19 -5.01
N HIS A 67 2.77 9.05 -4.64
CA HIS A 67 2.95 10.51 -4.78
C HIS A 67 3.88 11.12 -3.73
N ASP A 68 4.02 10.50 -2.56
CA ASP A 68 4.95 10.93 -1.50
C ASP A 68 6.39 10.47 -1.76
N ALA A 69 6.57 9.31 -2.41
CA ALA A 69 7.83 8.61 -2.54
C ALA A 69 8.88 9.30 -3.42
N ASP A 70 8.47 10.21 -4.28
CA ASP A 70 9.34 10.82 -5.29
C ASP A 70 10.36 11.83 -4.74
N ASN A 71 10.17 12.31 -3.51
CA ASN A 71 11.07 13.30 -2.92
C ASN A 71 11.16 13.16 -1.39
N ALA A 72 12.23 13.70 -0.81
CA ALA A 72 12.49 13.62 0.62
C ALA A 72 11.60 14.56 1.48
N ASN A 73 10.70 15.34 0.88
CA ASN A 73 9.91 16.32 1.63
C ASN A 73 8.99 15.65 2.65
N TYR A 74 8.51 14.44 2.36
CA TYR A 74 7.76 13.64 3.30
C TYR A 74 8.44 13.55 4.67
N THR A 75 9.74 13.30 4.71
CA THR A 75 10.51 13.16 5.97
C THR A 75 10.64 14.44 6.78
N TYR A 76 10.40 15.59 6.16
CA TYR A 76 10.41 16.88 6.86
C TYR A 76 9.09 17.17 7.58
N HIS A 77 8.02 16.51 7.17
CA HIS A 77 6.68 16.74 7.70
C HIS A 77 6.21 15.67 8.67
N PHE A 78 6.72 14.44 8.52
CA PHE A 78 6.27 13.30 9.32
C PHE A 78 7.42 12.68 10.10
N ASN A 79 7.24 12.57 11.41
CA ASN A 79 8.18 11.91 12.30
C ASN A 79 7.68 10.48 12.56
N THR A 80 8.35 9.50 11.98
CA THR A 80 8.01 8.09 12.08
C THR A 80 8.62 7.47 13.33
N ALA A 81 7.79 7.04 14.27
CA ALA A 81 8.24 6.43 15.52
C ALA A 81 8.83 5.03 15.27
N ASN A 82 9.93 4.71 15.94
CA ASN A 82 10.58 3.39 15.81
C ASN A 82 10.85 3.01 14.34
N ALA A 83 11.26 3.98 13.53
CA ALA A 83 11.58 3.76 12.12
C ALA A 83 12.73 2.76 11.94
N SER A 84 12.66 2.01 10.85
CA SER A 84 13.66 1.03 10.43
C SER A 84 14.30 1.45 9.11
N GLU A 85 15.46 0.88 8.80
CA GLU A 85 16.03 0.93 7.45
C GLU A 85 15.39 -0.11 6.52
N LEU A 86 14.70 -1.11 7.08
CA LEU A 86 13.96 -2.12 6.30
C LEU A 86 12.75 -1.48 5.63
N GLY A 87 12.44 -1.89 4.41
CA GLY A 87 11.37 -1.32 3.60
C GLY A 87 11.64 0.12 3.15
N SER A 88 12.91 0.50 3.01
CA SER A 88 13.31 1.86 2.64
C SER A 88 13.67 1.96 1.17
N ASN A 89 12.96 2.81 0.43
CA ASN A 89 13.36 3.15 -0.93
C ASN A 89 14.52 4.17 -0.99
N GLY A 90 15.17 4.45 0.14
CA GLY A 90 16.29 5.37 0.25
C GLY A 90 15.95 6.86 0.17
N LYS A 91 14.69 7.25 0.04
CA LYS A 91 14.24 8.65 -0.05
C LYS A 91 13.38 9.09 1.12
N VAL A 92 12.43 8.29 1.52
CA VAL A 92 11.35 8.66 2.46
C VAL A 92 11.31 7.82 3.73
N GLY A 93 12.34 7.06 3.98
CA GLY A 93 12.46 6.20 5.15
C GLY A 93 11.81 4.83 4.96
N GLY A 94 12.00 3.96 5.92
CA GLY A 94 11.53 2.59 5.90
C GLY A 94 10.25 2.37 6.70
N ASP A 95 9.99 1.12 6.97
CA ASP A 95 8.87 0.70 7.80
C ASP A 95 9.01 1.23 9.22
N TYR A 96 7.88 1.47 9.88
CA TYR A 96 7.88 1.91 11.25
C TYR A 96 6.69 1.35 12.04
N TRP A 97 6.73 1.45 13.35
CA TRP A 97 5.65 0.99 14.21
C TRP A 97 5.43 1.87 15.43
N PHE A 98 4.23 1.79 15.98
CA PHE A 98 3.92 2.39 17.27
C PHE A 98 2.84 1.59 18.00
N LYS A 99 2.70 1.84 19.30
CA LYS A 99 1.62 1.25 20.11
C LYS A 99 0.64 2.32 20.58
N HIS A 100 -0.61 1.96 20.58
CA HIS A 100 -1.64 2.72 21.28
C HIS A 100 -2.50 1.75 22.10
N ASN A 101 -2.48 1.91 23.41
CA ASN A 101 -3.06 0.95 24.35
C ASN A 101 -2.53 -0.47 24.11
N ASN A 102 -3.42 -1.42 23.82
CA ASN A 102 -3.09 -2.83 23.55
C ASN A 102 -3.07 -3.17 22.03
N ALA A 103 -2.99 -2.16 21.19
CA ALA A 103 -2.88 -2.33 19.75
C ALA A 103 -1.49 -1.93 19.24
N LEU A 104 -0.92 -2.78 18.40
CA LEU A 104 0.31 -2.55 17.65
C LEU A 104 -0.07 -2.11 16.24
N PHE A 105 0.47 -0.96 15.84
CA PHE A 105 0.32 -0.40 14.49
C PHE A 105 1.64 -0.57 13.76
N ILE A 106 1.60 -1.25 12.62
CA ILE A 106 2.73 -1.55 11.74
C ILE A 106 2.49 -0.82 10.44
N MET A 107 3.39 0.09 10.11
CA MET A 107 3.27 0.98 8.97
C MET A 107 4.32 0.60 7.93
N LEU A 108 3.89 0.10 6.79
CA LEU A 108 4.78 -0.39 5.74
C LEU A 108 4.93 0.65 4.62
N ASN A 109 6.16 0.87 4.19
CA ASN A 109 6.47 1.67 3.00
C ASN A 109 6.57 0.74 1.79
N THR A 110 5.45 0.33 1.24
CA THR A 110 5.37 -0.57 0.08
C THR A 110 5.70 0.10 -1.26
N GLN A 111 6.27 1.32 -1.25
CA GLN A 111 7.02 1.88 -2.38
C GLN A 111 8.41 1.25 -2.52
N ASP A 112 8.89 0.54 -1.50
CA ASP A 112 9.87 -0.52 -1.62
C ASP A 112 9.12 -1.84 -1.81
N THR A 113 9.40 -2.54 -2.90
CA THR A 113 8.76 -3.84 -3.23
C THR A 113 9.51 -5.04 -2.64
N ASN A 114 10.57 -4.82 -1.85
CA ASN A 114 11.33 -5.89 -1.20
C ASN A 114 10.54 -6.50 -0.03
N VAL A 115 9.68 -7.45 -0.34
CA VAL A 115 8.80 -8.09 0.63
C VAL A 115 9.55 -8.83 1.74
N GLU A 116 10.76 -9.32 1.50
CA GLU A 116 11.57 -9.96 2.55
C GLU A 116 11.98 -8.97 3.65
N GLU A 117 12.24 -7.71 3.31
CA GLU A 117 12.50 -6.66 4.31
C GLU A 117 11.24 -6.35 5.13
N HIS A 118 10.09 -6.22 4.49
CA HIS A 118 8.81 -6.05 5.19
C HIS A 118 8.51 -7.23 6.12
N LYS A 119 8.73 -8.46 5.65
CA LYS A 119 8.58 -9.66 6.46
C LYS A 119 9.47 -9.62 7.70
N GLN A 120 10.75 -9.37 7.50
CA GLN A 120 11.72 -9.27 8.59
C GLN A 120 11.30 -8.21 9.61
N PHE A 121 10.85 -7.04 9.12
CA PHE A 121 10.37 -5.96 9.97
C PHE A 121 9.13 -6.37 10.78
N ILE A 122 8.13 -6.97 10.14
CA ILE A 122 6.90 -7.44 10.79
C ILE A 122 7.23 -8.46 11.89
N GLU A 123 8.04 -9.48 11.57
CA GLU A 123 8.41 -10.54 12.51
C GLU A 123 9.14 -9.98 13.72
N GLN A 124 10.13 -9.11 13.53
CA GLN A 124 10.87 -8.46 14.61
C GLN A 124 9.95 -7.59 15.48
N THR A 125 9.09 -6.82 14.84
CA THR A 125 8.16 -5.91 15.53
C THR A 125 7.14 -6.69 16.35
N VAL A 126 6.55 -7.74 15.79
CA VAL A 126 5.60 -8.62 16.51
C VAL A 126 6.29 -9.34 17.65
N ALA A 127 7.50 -9.85 17.44
CA ALA A 127 8.27 -10.53 18.48
C ALA A 127 8.61 -9.62 19.67
N ALA A 128 8.88 -8.33 19.40
CA ALA A 128 9.17 -7.33 20.42
C ALA A 128 7.91 -6.82 21.17
N ASN A 129 6.70 -7.04 20.62
CA ASN A 129 5.44 -6.47 21.12
C ASN A 129 4.38 -7.55 21.39
N LYS A 130 4.76 -8.66 22.01
CA LYS A 130 3.86 -9.80 22.28
C LYS A 130 2.72 -9.48 23.25
N ASP A 131 2.83 -8.39 23.99
CA ASP A 131 1.83 -7.89 24.93
C ASP A 131 0.63 -7.22 24.23
N CYS A 132 0.78 -6.84 22.95
CA CYS A 132 -0.31 -6.27 22.19
C CYS A 132 -1.33 -7.35 21.78
N LYS A 133 -2.62 -7.02 22.01
CA LYS A 133 -3.73 -7.89 21.64
C LYS A 133 -4.09 -7.77 20.16
N TRP A 134 -4.01 -6.57 19.62
CA TRP A 134 -4.40 -6.26 18.25
C TRP A 134 -3.18 -5.87 17.41
N ARG A 135 -3.14 -6.33 16.17
CA ARG A 135 -2.12 -6.02 15.18
C ARG A 135 -2.77 -5.43 13.94
N ILE A 136 -2.45 -4.19 13.67
CA ILE A 136 -3.03 -3.41 12.58
C ILE A 136 -1.89 -3.02 11.66
N VAL A 137 -1.97 -3.44 10.41
CA VAL A 137 -1.03 -3.07 9.35
C VAL A 137 -1.64 -1.96 8.52
N THR A 138 -0.84 -0.98 8.13
CA THR A 138 -1.21 0.04 7.15
C THR A 138 -0.15 0.08 6.06
N LEU A 139 -0.57 0.02 4.82
CA LEU A 139 0.25 0.16 3.62
C LEU A 139 -0.51 0.98 2.57
N HIS A 140 0.18 1.40 1.52
CA HIS A 140 -0.47 2.26 0.53
C HIS A 140 -1.24 1.47 -0.50
N GLN A 141 -0.60 0.49 -1.16
CA GLN A 141 -1.23 -0.27 -2.24
C GLN A 141 -2.45 -1.05 -1.75
N ASP A 142 -3.53 -0.99 -2.52
CA ASP A 142 -4.78 -1.66 -2.18
C ASP A 142 -4.77 -3.12 -2.63
N ILE A 143 -4.12 -3.96 -1.84
CA ILE A 143 -3.93 -5.39 -2.15
C ILE A 143 -5.24 -6.20 -2.23
N TYR A 144 -6.36 -5.65 -1.76
CA TYR A 144 -7.71 -6.22 -1.86
C TYR A 144 -8.75 -5.15 -2.23
N GLY A 145 -8.36 -4.25 -3.12
CA GLY A 145 -9.21 -3.19 -3.60
C GLY A 145 -10.33 -3.63 -4.53
N SER A 146 -11.03 -2.66 -5.06
CA SER A 146 -12.18 -2.88 -5.93
C SER A 146 -12.25 -1.91 -7.10
N ALA A 147 -11.19 -1.18 -7.37
CA ALA A 147 -11.11 -0.22 -8.46
C ALA A 147 -9.86 -0.44 -9.33
N GLU A 148 -9.40 0.58 -10.03
CA GLU A 148 -8.49 0.54 -11.18
C GLU A 148 -7.17 -0.19 -10.89
N HIS A 149 -6.54 0.09 -9.75
CA HIS A 149 -5.18 -0.40 -9.48
C HIS A 149 -5.14 -1.76 -8.79
N SER A 150 -6.24 -2.24 -8.22
CA SER A 150 -6.25 -3.42 -7.34
C SER A 150 -5.88 -4.74 -8.03
N ASN A 151 -5.90 -4.78 -9.35
CA ASN A 151 -5.54 -5.96 -10.15
C ASN A 151 -4.29 -5.73 -11.02
N GLU A 152 -3.57 -4.65 -10.81
CA GLU A 152 -2.27 -4.48 -11.44
C GLU A 152 -1.30 -5.58 -10.99
N PRO A 153 -0.42 -6.08 -11.86
CA PRO A 153 0.49 -7.17 -11.53
C PRO A 153 1.33 -6.90 -10.29
N GLU A 154 1.87 -5.69 -10.13
CA GLU A 154 2.61 -5.28 -8.93
C GLU A 154 1.77 -5.43 -7.65
N ILE A 155 0.54 -4.93 -7.67
CA ILE A 155 -0.37 -4.99 -6.51
C ILE A 155 -0.74 -6.44 -6.19
N THR A 156 -0.93 -7.23 -7.21
CA THR A 156 -1.26 -8.64 -7.05
C THR A 156 -0.09 -9.44 -6.50
N ASN A 157 1.14 -9.16 -6.96
CA ASN A 157 2.35 -9.74 -6.40
C ASN A 157 2.50 -9.40 -4.91
N LEU A 158 2.28 -8.14 -4.54
CA LEU A 158 2.28 -7.72 -3.13
C LEU A 158 1.23 -8.49 -2.32
N ARG A 159 0.02 -8.66 -2.86
CA ARG A 159 -1.04 -9.46 -2.23
C ARG A 159 -0.60 -10.87 -1.91
N TYR A 160 -0.10 -11.59 -2.92
CA TYR A 160 0.34 -12.98 -2.76
C TYR A 160 1.46 -13.15 -1.76
N GLN A 161 2.37 -12.19 -1.71
CA GLN A 161 3.53 -12.27 -0.85
C GLN A 161 3.24 -11.80 0.57
N LEU A 162 2.45 -10.72 0.74
CA LEU A 162 2.17 -10.14 2.05
C LEU A 162 1.06 -10.86 2.81
N ALA A 163 0.02 -11.36 2.12
CA ALA A 163 -1.11 -11.99 2.79
C ALA A 163 -0.70 -13.19 3.68
N PRO A 164 0.14 -14.13 3.23
CA PRO A 164 0.66 -15.19 4.09
C PRO A 164 1.45 -14.67 5.31
N ILE A 165 2.26 -13.63 5.10
CA ILE A 165 3.05 -13.01 6.19
C ILE A 165 2.12 -12.41 7.25
N PHE A 166 1.05 -11.74 6.82
CA PHE A 166 0.05 -11.17 7.72
C PHE A 166 -0.67 -12.25 8.52
N GLU A 167 -1.03 -13.37 7.88
CA GLU A 167 -1.69 -14.49 8.55
C GLU A 167 -0.77 -15.16 9.57
N GLU A 168 0.47 -15.47 9.20
CA GLU A 168 1.49 -16.06 10.08
C GLU A 168 1.76 -15.18 11.30
N ASN A 169 1.77 -13.87 11.12
CA ASN A 169 1.97 -12.90 12.18
C ASN A 169 0.67 -12.49 12.88
N LYS A 170 -0.46 -13.12 12.57
CA LYS A 170 -1.77 -12.89 13.20
C LYS A 170 -2.17 -11.41 13.15
N VAL A 171 -2.05 -10.80 11.99
CA VAL A 171 -2.57 -9.46 11.72
C VAL A 171 -4.09 -9.51 11.72
N ASP A 172 -4.72 -8.59 12.45
CA ASP A 172 -6.18 -8.55 12.58
C ASP A 172 -6.84 -7.65 11.53
N ILE A 173 -6.18 -6.56 11.14
CA ILE A 173 -6.70 -5.56 10.21
C ILE A 173 -5.57 -5.07 9.31
N VAL A 174 -5.86 -4.96 8.02
CA VAL A 174 -5.00 -4.28 7.04
C VAL A 174 -5.77 -3.07 6.50
N LEU A 175 -5.14 -1.90 6.52
CA LEU A 175 -5.67 -0.65 6.00
C LEU A 175 -4.85 -0.24 4.78
N THR A 176 -5.53 0.07 3.69
CA THR A 176 -4.95 0.37 2.38
C THR A 176 -5.48 1.69 1.81
N GLY A 177 -4.92 2.14 0.72
CA GLY A 177 -5.30 3.35 -0.02
C GLY A 177 -5.21 3.12 -1.53
N HIS A 178 -4.62 4.06 -2.26
CA HIS A 178 -4.25 3.99 -3.68
C HIS A 178 -5.44 3.95 -4.67
N ASP A 179 -6.41 3.11 -4.46
CA ASP A 179 -7.47 2.77 -5.41
C ASP A 179 -8.61 3.82 -5.48
N HIS A 180 -8.53 4.89 -4.70
CA HIS A 180 -9.51 6.01 -4.62
C HIS A 180 -10.98 5.55 -4.43
N ALA A 181 -11.18 4.32 -3.97
CA ALA A 181 -12.47 3.73 -3.71
C ALA A 181 -12.53 3.17 -2.28
N TYR A 182 -13.72 3.18 -1.70
CA TYR A 182 -13.92 2.50 -0.44
C TYR A 182 -14.32 1.05 -0.68
N SER A 183 -13.48 0.15 -0.23
CA SER A 183 -13.77 -1.28 -0.22
C SER A 183 -13.56 -1.87 1.17
N ARG A 184 -14.18 -2.99 1.42
CA ARG A 184 -13.99 -3.78 2.62
C ARG A 184 -14.22 -5.25 2.30
N THR A 185 -13.23 -6.07 2.59
CA THR A 185 -13.35 -7.52 2.45
C THR A 185 -14.19 -8.12 3.58
N GLN A 186 -14.59 -9.36 3.41
CA GLN A 186 -14.93 -10.22 4.53
C GLN A 186 -13.65 -10.59 5.30
N ILE A 187 -13.77 -11.32 6.41
CA ILE A 187 -12.61 -11.87 7.10
C ILE A 187 -11.98 -12.92 6.18
N LEU A 188 -10.73 -12.66 5.80
CA LEU A 188 -9.96 -13.56 4.94
C LEU A 188 -9.15 -14.53 5.79
N LYS A 189 -8.91 -15.72 5.25
CA LYS A 189 -8.19 -16.79 5.93
C LYS A 189 -7.61 -17.76 4.91
N GLY A 190 -6.47 -18.37 5.24
CA GLY A 190 -5.87 -19.41 4.41
C GLY A 190 -5.07 -18.86 3.23
N GLY A 191 -4.59 -17.59 3.32
CA GLY A 191 -3.68 -17.03 2.34
C GLY A 191 -2.38 -17.85 2.30
N HIS A 192 -2.02 -18.38 1.13
CA HIS A 192 -0.74 -19.03 0.92
C HIS A 192 -0.20 -18.68 -0.46
N LYS A 193 1.10 -18.60 -0.55
CA LYS A 193 1.79 -18.37 -1.80
C LYS A 193 1.80 -19.68 -2.60
N THR A 194 1.15 -19.69 -3.75
CA THR A 194 1.07 -20.86 -4.61
C THR A 194 2.23 -20.94 -5.60
N THR A 195 2.68 -19.79 -6.09
CA THR A 195 3.78 -19.69 -7.06
C THR A 195 4.63 -18.46 -6.74
N GLU A 196 5.92 -18.52 -6.99
CA GLU A 196 6.81 -17.36 -6.92
C GLU A 196 6.87 -16.70 -8.28
N TYR A 197 6.35 -15.48 -8.36
CA TYR A 197 6.50 -14.61 -9.51
C TYR A 197 7.40 -13.43 -9.13
N THR A 198 8.25 -13.03 -10.06
CA THR A 198 9.02 -11.79 -9.98
C THR A 198 8.54 -10.85 -11.06
N ASP A 199 8.73 -9.55 -10.88
CA ASP A 199 8.39 -8.56 -11.89
C ASP A 199 9.11 -8.86 -13.22
N ASP A 200 10.36 -9.33 -13.15
CA ASP A 200 11.16 -9.70 -14.32
C ASP A 200 10.53 -10.82 -15.17
N ASP A 201 9.75 -11.71 -14.57
CA ASP A 201 9.06 -12.78 -15.29
C ASP A 201 7.99 -12.24 -16.24
N PHE A 202 7.48 -11.04 -16.00
CA PHE A 202 6.36 -10.44 -16.71
C PHE A 202 6.68 -9.13 -17.43
N ASP A 203 7.90 -8.60 -17.32
CA ASP A 203 8.29 -7.31 -17.91
C ASP A 203 7.76 -7.07 -19.32
N PRO A 204 7.91 -8.03 -20.27
CA PRO A 204 7.40 -7.84 -21.62
C PRO A 204 5.88 -7.75 -21.72
N MET A 205 5.16 -8.32 -20.73
CA MET A 205 3.70 -8.31 -20.69
C MET A 205 3.18 -7.09 -19.93
N LEU A 206 3.88 -6.67 -18.86
CA LEU A 206 3.61 -5.45 -18.13
C LEU A 206 3.74 -4.22 -19.02
N ASP A 207 4.74 -4.18 -19.90
CA ASP A 207 4.89 -3.09 -20.87
C ASP A 207 3.75 -3.07 -21.89
N LYS A 208 3.30 -4.24 -22.36
CA LYS A 208 2.11 -4.32 -23.24
C LYS A 208 0.83 -3.91 -22.51
N ASP A 209 0.70 -4.27 -21.24
CA ASP A 209 -0.45 -3.85 -20.42
C ASP A 209 -0.42 -2.36 -20.12
N LYS A 210 0.74 -1.77 -19.86
CA LYS A 210 0.88 -0.32 -19.70
C LYS A 210 0.51 0.46 -20.94
N ASP A 211 0.91 -0.01 -22.13
CA ASP A 211 0.60 0.62 -23.40
C ASP A 211 -0.88 0.45 -23.80
N ALA A 212 -1.49 -0.65 -23.33
CA ALA A 212 -2.94 -0.88 -23.44
C ALA A 212 -3.72 -0.17 -22.33
N GLY A 213 -3.08 0.08 -21.23
CA GLY A 213 -3.60 0.21 -19.88
C GLY A 213 -3.83 1.61 -19.37
N GLU A 214 -3.82 2.62 -20.21
CA GLU A 214 -4.49 3.87 -19.81
C GLU A 214 -6.03 3.75 -19.84
N ASN A 215 -6.52 2.54 -20.11
CA ASN A 215 -7.93 2.19 -20.08
C ASN A 215 -8.17 1.14 -18.98
N PRO A 216 -8.98 1.44 -17.96
CA PRO A 216 -9.22 0.56 -16.80
C PRO A 216 -9.77 -0.85 -17.13
N ASP A 217 -10.25 -1.05 -18.34
CA ASP A 217 -10.74 -2.36 -18.78
C ASP A 217 -9.62 -3.32 -19.26
N THR A 218 -8.36 -2.89 -19.30
CA THR A 218 -7.30 -3.59 -20.04
C THR A 218 -6.57 -4.68 -19.27
N VAL A 219 -6.59 -4.70 -17.95
CA VAL A 219 -6.03 -5.84 -17.17
C VAL A 219 -6.78 -7.14 -17.50
N TYR A 220 -8.08 -7.04 -17.76
CA TYR A 220 -8.88 -8.17 -18.22
C TYR A 220 -8.71 -8.46 -19.71
N THR A 221 -8.45 -7.46 -20.53
CA THR A 221 -8.24 -7.60 -21.97
C THR A 221 -6.89 -8.23 -22.33
N ALA A 222 -5.85 -8.06 -21.55
CA ALA A 222 -4.58 -8.76 -21.79
C ALA A 222 -4.75 -10.28 -21.76
N LYS A 223 -5.51 -10.81 -20.80
CA LYS A 223 -5.85 -12.24 -20.76
C LYS A 223 -6.62 -12.71 -22.00
N GLU A 224 -7.50 -11.89 -22.54
CA GLU A 224 -8.26 -12.19 -23.75
C GLU A 224 -7.41 -12.07 -25.02
N ASN A 225 -6.39 -11.22 -25.01
CA ASN A 225 -5.51 -10.98 -26.14
C ASN A 225 -4.39 -12.01 -26.26
N ILE A 226 -4.03 -12.71 -25.17
CA ILE A 226 -3.07 -13.80 -25.20
C ILE A 226 -3.79 -15.11 -25.52
N LYS A 227 -3.35 -15.80 -26.57
CA LYS A 227 -3.95 -17.07 -26.95
C LYS A 227 -3.68 -18.14 -25.88
N ALA A 228 -4.72 -18.88 -25.51
CA ALA A 228 -4.61 -19.96 -24.53
C ALA A 228 -3.62 -21.07 -24.94
N ASP A 229 -3.34 -21.23 -26.23
CA ASP A 229 -2.39 -22.17 -26.80
C ASP A 229 -1.03 -21.55 -27.17
N THR A 230 -0.72 -20.38 -26.63
CA THR A 230 0.55 -19.71 -26.87
C THR A 230 1.75 -20.63 -26.60
N THR A 231 2.77 -20.52 -27.43
CA THR A 231 4.04 -21.22 -27.22
C THR A 231 5.10 -20.34 -26.58
N ASP A 232 4.83 -19.03 -26.44
CA ASP A 232 5.72 -18.07 -25.78
C ASP A 232 5.79 -18.37 -24.28
N PRO A 233 6.99 -18.57 -23.70
CA PRO A 233 7.13 -18.86 -22.27
C PRO A 233 6.66 -17.72 -21.36
N SER A 234 6.90 -16.46 -21.73
CA SER A 234 6.49 -15.29 -20.96
C SER A 234 4.99 -15.14 -20.95
N GLU A 235 4.34 -15.30 -22.12
CA GLU A 235 2.88 -15.30 -22.21
C GLU A 235 2.25 -16.43 -21.40
N LYS A 236 2.87 -17.62 -21.39
CA LYS A 236 2.41 -18.75 -20.54
C LYS A 236 2.52 -18.44 -19.06
N ALA A 237 3.65 -17.88 -18.63
CA ALA A 237 3.87 -17.50 -17.24
C ALA A 237 2.83 -16.46 -16.81
N TYR A 238 2.59 -15.44 -17.63
CA TYR A 238 1.59 -14.42 -17.36
C TYR A 238 0.15 -14.97 -17.32
N LEU A 239 -0.23 -15.85 -18.24
CA LEU A 239 -1.53 -16.51 -18.19
C LEU A 239 -1.72 -17.36 -16.93
N ASN A 240 -0.68 -18.08 -16.50
CA ASN A 240 -0.71 -18.85 -15.26
C ASN A 240 -0.89 -17.91 -14.06
N TYR A 241 -0.12 -16.84 -14.00
CA TYR A 241 -0.23 -15.80 -12.99
C TYR A 241 -1.66 -15.23 -12.92
N LEU A 242 -2.21 -14.78 -14.05
CA LEU A 242 -3.58 -14.27 -14.11
C LEU A 242 -4.63 -15.30 -13.67
N ASN A 243 -4.43 -16.57 -13.98
CA ASN A 243 -5.32 -17.65 -13.55
C ASN A 243 -5.25 -17.85 -12.03
N GLU A 244 -4.05 -17.82 -11.43
CA GLU A 244 -3.88 -17.91 -9.98
C GLU A 244 -4.48 -16.70 -9.25
N VAL A 245 -4.25 -15.49 -9.77
CA VAL A 245 -4.83 -14.25 -9.23
C VAL A 245 -6.36 -14.29 -9.23
N MET A 246 -6.94 -14.87 -10.25
CA MET A 246 -8.39 -14.99 -10.44
C MET A 246 -8.98 -16.24 -9.79
N ASP A 247 -8.14 -17.15 -9.31
CA ASP A 247 -8.60 -18.31 -8.56
C ASP A 247 -9.03 -17.90 -7.15
N LYS A 248 -10.32 -17.85 -6.94
CA LYS A 248 -10.91 -17.47 -5.66
C LYS A 248 -10.54 -18.41 -4.52
N ASP A 249 -10.19 -19.64 -4.84
CA ASP A 249 -9.81 -20.65 -3.85
C ASP A 249 -8.34 -20.51 -3.43
N ALA A 250 -7.47 -19.92 -4.27
CA ALA A 250 -6.08 -19.66 -3.96
C ALA A 250 -5.87 -18.42 -3.05
N ILE A 251 -6.86 -17.54 -2.94
CA ILE A 251 -6.79 -16.26 -2.21
C ILE A 251 -7.67 -16.23 -0.95
N GLN A 252 -8.41 -17.28 -0.69
CA GLN A 252 -9.32 -17.33 0.46
C GLN A 252 -8.65 -17.66 1.78
#